data_b8541149a2024d42ccdf2c44f8c61628
#
_entry.id   b8541149a2024d42ccdf2c44f8c61628
#
_cell.length_a   1.000
_cell.length_b   1.000
_cell.length_c   1.000
_cell.angle_alpha   90.00
_cell.angle_beta   90.00
_cell.angle_gamma   90.00
#
_symmetry.space_group_name_H-M   'P 1'
#
loop_
_entity.id
_entity.type
_entity.pdbx_description
1 polymer ?
#
loop_
_entity_poly.entity_id
_entity_poly.type
_entity_poly.pdbx_seq_one_letter_code
_entity_poly.pdbx_strand_id
1 'polypeptide(L)'
;MGIFSGLFKSRDKPQNSYDSPSYTYFFGRANSGKRVTDRTALQHIAVYACVRVLSEAIAQLPLHVYKYNEKGKERVPQHPLYFLLHDQPNPEMTSFVFRETLMSHLLIYGNAYAQIIRNGRGDVIGLYPLMPDKMKVDRDEKNRLIYIYSRYDEANPNLKEQGDIVLYADEVLHIPGLGFDGLVGYSPIALAKNAIGISIACEEYGASFFGNIVLSRLGFAFFQTFGSVQSSDSSAP
;
A
#
# COMPACT_ATOMS: atom_id res chain seq x y z
N MET A 1 36.06 19.85 33.63
CA MET A 1 35.34 19.54 32.37
C MET A 1 34.93 18.07 32.44
N GLY A 2 33.63 17.84 32.59
CA GLY A 2 33.10 16.51 32.94
C GLY A 2 33.06 15.56 31.75
N ILE A 3 33.70 14.42 31.89
CA ILE A 3 33.74 13.31 30.94
C ILE A 3 32.37 12.63 30.71
N PHE A 4 31.33 13.04 31.44
CA PHE A 4 30.00 12.42 31.44
C PHE A 4 28.90 13.22 30.72
N SER A 5 29.19 14.36 30.08
CA SER A 5 28.17 15.17 29.40
C SER A 5 27.62 14.53 28.10
N GLY A 6 28.22 13.47 27.60
CA GLY A 6 27.79 12.76 26.41
C GLY A 6 26.90 11.53 26.64
N LEU A 7 26.80 11.06 27.90
CA LEU A 7 26.04 9.83 28.21
C LEU A 7 24.55 10.02 28.45
N PHE A 8 24.11 11.26 28.68
CA PHE A 8 22.72 11.60 28.85
C PHE A 8 22.25 12.49 27.71
N LYS A 9 22.29 11.98 26.49
CA LYS A 9 21.56 12.60 25.41
C LYS A 9 20.08 12.32 25.70
N SER A 10 19.39 13.33 26.23
CA SER A 10 17.96 13.30 26.47
C SER A 10 17.26 12.84 25.19
N ARG A 11 16.46 11.77 25.28
CA ARG A 11 15.56 11.33 24.21
C ARG A 11 14.29 12.17 24.22
N ASP A 12 14.42 13.48 24.23
CA ASP A 12 13.28 14.40 24.35
C ASP A 12 12.44 14.52 23.08
N LYS A 13 12.83 13.86 21.99
CA LYS A 13 12.04 13.81 20.76
C LYS A 13 11.69 12.37 20.44
N PRO A 14 10.41 11.98 20.44
CA PRO A 14 9.99 10.70 19.91
C PRO A 14 10.41 10.61 18.44
N GLN A 15 11.18 9.58 18.10
CA GLN A 15 11.60 9.33 16.72
C GLN A 15 10.60 8.38 16.07
N ASN A 16 10.25 8.65 14.83
CA ASN A 16 9.43 7.75 14.03
C ASN A 16 10.20 6.46 13.72
N SER A 17 9.54 5.30 13.86
CA SER A 17 10.14 3.98 13.58
C SER A 17 10.63 3.82 12.14
N TYR A 18 10.10 4.64 11.22
CA TYR A 18 10.47 4.62 9.79
C TYR A 18 11.93 5.00 9.51
N ASP A 19 12.53 5.87 10.33
CA ASP A 19 13.92 6.32 10.17
C ASP A 19 14.91 5.44 10.95
N SER A 20 14.46 4.34 11.57
CA SER A 20 15.33 3.48 12.34
C SER A 20 16.12 2.51 11.42
N PRO A 21 17.41 2.26 11.71
CA PRO A 21 18.21 1.24 11.01
C PRO A 21 17.56 -0.14 11.04
N SER A 22 16.79 -0.45 12.09
CA SER A 22 16.03 -1.69 12.24
C SER A 22 14.95 -1.82 11.16
N TYR A 23 14.25 -0.73 10.80
CA TYR A 23 13.28 -0.74 9.73
C TYR A 23 13.93 -1.12 8.39
N THR A 24 15.04 -0.50 8.04
CA THR A 24 15.79 -0.78 6.80
C THR A 24 16.31 -2.23 6.77
N TYR A 25 16.73 -2.78 7.91
CA TYR A 25 17.20 -4.17 8.00
C TYR A 25 16.05 -5.17 7.73
N PHE A 26 14.88 -4.97 8.34
CA PHE A 26 13.73 -5.85 8.13
C PHE A 26 13.12 -5.72 6.72
N PHE A 27 13.19 -4.55 6.11
CA PHE A 27 12.53 -4.23 4.84
C PHE A 27 13.48 -4.11 3.64
N GLY A 28 14.77 -4.52 3.77
CA GLY A 28 15.76 -4.59 2.69
C GLY A 28 15.39 -5.50 1.51
N ARG A 29 16.34 -5.89 0.65
CA ARG A 29 16.11 -6.78 -0.51
C ARG A 29 15.55 -8.15 -0.11
N ALA A 30 14.66 -8.71 -0.95
CA ALA A 30 14.22 -10.10 -0.79
C ALA A 30 15.38 -11.08 -1.03
N ASN A 31 15.42 -12.17 -0.26
CA ASN A 31 16.47 -13.21 -0.35
C ASN A 31 16.49 -13.94 -1.72
N SER A 32 15.37 -13.90 -2.47
CA SER A 32 15.26 -14.45 -3.83
C SER A 32 15.98 -13.64 -4.91
N GLY A 33 16.62 -12.51 -4.55
CA GLY A 33 17.21 -11.57 -5.51
C GLY A 33 16.19 -10.75 -6.31
N LYS A 34 14.88 -11.02 -6.17
CA LYS A 34 13.81 -10.28 -6.83
C LYS A 34 13.50 -8.98 -6.10
N ARG A 35 13.23 -7.94 -6.86
CA ARG A 35 12.78 -6.67 -6.29
C ARG A 35 11.27 -6.73 -6.08
N VAL A 36 10.85 -6.77 -4.83
CA VAL A 36 9.44 -6.70 -4.45
C VAL A 36 9.11 -5.24 -4.10
N THR A 37 8.26 -4.63 -4.89
CA THR A 37 7.66 -3.31 -4.68
C THR A 37 6.15 -3.51 -4.56
N ASP A 38 5.43 -2.48 -4.10
CA ASP A 38 3.96 -2.53 -4.01
C ASP A 38 3.34 -2.87 -5.37
N ARG A 39 3.86 -2.26 -6.43
CA ARG A 39 3.40 -2.51 -7.81
C ARG A 39 3.69 -3.94 -8.28
N THR A 40 4.90 -4.46 -8.05
CA THR A 40 5.25 -5.83 -8.47
C THR A 40 4.55 -6.88 -7.61
N ALA A 41 4.31 -6.59 -6.33
CA ALA A 41 3.54 -7.47 -5.45
C ALA A 41 2.08 -7.59 -5.90
N LEU A 42 1.45 -6.50 -6.33
CA LEU A 42 0.07 -6.52 -6.83
C LEU A 42 -0.08 -7.19 -8.21
N GLN A 43 1.00 -7.38 -8.97
CA GLN A 43 0.98 -8.20 -10.18
C GLN A 43 0.86 -9.70 -9.87
N HIS A 44 1.24 -10.11 -8.66
CA HIS A 44 1.08 -11.49 -8.21
C HIS A 44 -0.40 -11.75 -7.86
N ILE A 45 -1.02 -12.71 -8.55
CA ILE A 45 -2.47 -12.94 -8.48
C ILE A 45 -2.98 -13.22 -7.05
N ALA A 46 -2.23 -13.95 -6.23
CA ALA A 46 -2.64 -14.24 -4.87
C ALA A 46 -2.63 -12.99 -3.99
N VAL A 47 -1.64 -12.11 -4.13
CA VAL A 47 -1.57 -10.83 -3.41
C VAL A 47 -2.75 -9.94 -3.81
N TYR A 48 -2.97 -9.78 -5.11
CA TYR A 48 -4.10 -9.02 -5.63
C TYR A 48 -5.44 -9.56 -5.11
N ALA A 49 -5.65 -10.88 -5.17
CA ALA A 49 -6.88 -11.51 -4.69
C ALA A 49 -7.10 -11.27 -3.20
N CYS A 50 -6.07 -11.39 -2.36
CA CYS A 50 -6.17 -11.10 -0.92
C CYS A 50 -6.54 -9.64 -0.66
N VAL A 51 -5.85 -8.69 -1.29
CA VAL A 51 -6.13 -7.25 -1.14
C VAL A 51 -7.57 -6.96 -1.58
N ARG A 52 -7.98 -7.44 -2.74
CA ARG A 52 -9.33 -7.24 -3.28
C ARG A 52 -10.41 -7.78 -2.35
N VAL A 53 -10.33 -9.06 -1.98
CA VAL A 53 -11.38 -9.71 -1.16
C VAL A 53 -11.54 -9.02 0.19
N LEU A 54 -10.43 -8.67 0.86
CA LEU A 54 -10.48 -8.00 2.16
C LEU A 54 -10.99 -6.56 2.03
N SER A 55 -10.61 -5.83 0.99
CA SER A 55 -11.06 -4.45 0.77
C SER A 55 -12.57 -4.41 0.46
N GLU A 56 -13.05 -5.28 -0.43
CA GLU A 56 -14.47 -5.40 -0.76
C GLU A 56 -15.30 -5.82 0.47
N ALA A 57 -14.80 -6.78 1.27
CA ALA A 57 -15.50 -7.24 2.47
C ALA A 57 -15.70 -6.11 3.50
N ILE A 58 -14.68 -5.28 3.74
CA ILE A 58 -14.80 -4.13 4.65
C ILE A 58 -15.66 -3.02 4.03
N ALA A 59 -15.54 -2.79 2.72
CA ALA A 59 -16.32 -1.77 2.02
C ALA A 59 -17.83 -2.02 2.05
N GLN A 60 -18.25 -3.29 2.09
CA GLN A 60 -19.66 -3.68 2.18
C GLN A 60 -20.29 -3.37 3.56
N LEU A 61 -19.47 -3.25 4.61
CA LEU A 61 -19.98 -2.98 5.96
C LEU A 61 -20.42 -1.52 6.09
N PRO A 62 -21.68 -1.23 6.41
CA PRO A 62 -22.13 0.15 6.54
C PRO A 62 -21.55 0.79 7.81
N LEU A 63 -20.99 1.99 7.68
CA LEU A 63 -20.46 2.76 8.80
C LEU A 63 -21.56 3.67 9.35
N HIS A 64 -21.89 3.49 10.62
CA HIS A 64 -22.94 4.24 11.28
C HIS A 64 -22.39 5.08 12.42
N VAL A 65 -23.01 6.26 12.64
CA VAL A 65 -22.73 7.12 13.79
C VAL A 65 -23.67 6.77 14.93
N TYR A 66 -23.10 6.57 16.12
CA TYR A 66 -23.83 6.24 17.34
C TYR A 66 -23.57 7.28 18.43
N LYS A 67 -24.60 7.58 19.20
CA LYS A 67 -24.50 8.33 20.45
C LYS A 67 -24.69 7.38 21.63
N TYR A 68 -23.87 7.52 22.67
CA TYR A 68 -24.07 6.83 23.94
C TYR A 68 -25.09 7.58 24.79
N ASN A 69 -26.06 6.84 25.31
CA ASN A 69 -27.01 7.33 26.31
C ASN A 69 -27.08 6.33 27.49
N GLU A 70 -27.87 6.63 28.50
CA GLU A 70 -28.02 5.78 29.71
C GLU A 70 -28.54 4.37 29.39
N LYS A 71 -29.23 4.19 28.29
CA LYS A 71 -29.81 2.91 27.83
C LYS A 71 -28.92 2.14 26.85
N GLY A 72 -27.73 2.67 26.51
CA GLY A 72 -26.79 2.04 25.57
C GLY A 72 -26.45 2.90 24.37
N LYS A 73 -26.26 2.26 23.20
CA LYS A 73 -25.92 2.92 21.94
C LYS A 73 -27.16 3.18 21.09
N GLU A 74 -27.35 4.43 20.68
CA GLU A 74 -28.40 4.84 19.77
C GLU A 74 -27.81 5.35 18.46
N ARG A 75 -28.36 4.90 17.32
CA ARG A 75 -27.96 5.34 15.98
C ARG A 75 -28.47 6.76 15.74
N VAL A 76 -27.60 7.64 15.24
CA VAL A 76 -27.92 9.05 15.00
C VAL A 76 -27.79 9.40 13.51
N PRO A 77 -28.81 9.11 12.68
CA PRO A 77 -28.76 9.40 11.25
C PRO A 77 -28.72 10.90 10.93
N GLN A 78 -29.19 11.74 11.84
CA GLN A 78 -29.23 13.21 11.68
C GLN A 78 -27.89 13.90 11.96
N HIS A 79 -26.85 13.14 12.42
CA HIS A 79 -25.55 13.72 12.66
C HIS A 79 -24.90 14.15 11.33
N PRO A 80 -24.28 15.33 11.23
CA PRO A 80 -23.68 15.82 9.98
C PRO A 80 -22.68 14.85 9.35
N LEU A 81 -21.89 14.15 10.17
CA LEU A 81 -20.94 13.13 9.71
C LEU A 81 -21.62 11.84 9.20
N TYR A 82 -22.91 11.62 9.48
CA TYR A 82 -23.56 10.39 9.05
C TYR A 82 -23.58 10.27 7.53
N PHE A 83 -24.00 11.30 6.83
CA PHE A 83 -24.01 11.33 5.37
C PHE A 83 -22.61 11.08 4.77
N LEU A 84 -21.58 11.77 5.30
CA LEU A 84 -20.20 11.62 4.82
C LEU A 84 -19.64 10.21 5.02
N LEU A 85 -19.94 9.57 6.15
CA LEU A 85 -19.38 8.25 6.47
C LEU A 85 -20.20 7.10 5.89
N HIS A 86 -21.52 7.26 5.81
CA HIS A 86 -22.44 6.21 5.41
C HIS A 86 -22.74 6.24 3.90
N ASP A 87 -22.97 7.43 3.34
CA ASP A 87 -23.48 7.58 1.96
C ASP A 87 -22.38 8.08 1.00
N GLN A 88 -21.88 9.30 1.22
CA GLN A 88 -21.00 9.95 0.26
C GLN A 88 -19.96 10.84 0.95
N PRO A 89 -18.68 10.40 1.03
CA PRO A 89 -17.61 11.16 1.69
C PRO A 89 -17.20 12.42 0.92
N ASN A 90 -17.35 12.43 -0.39
CA ASN A 90 -17.06 13.56 -1.29
C ASN A 90 -17.85 13.41 -2.61
N PRO A 91 -17.90 14.44 -3.47
CA PRO A 91 -18.64 14.39 -4.74
C PRO A 91 -18.12 13.37 -5.75
N GLU A 92 -16.90 12.88 -5.60
CA GLU A 92 -16.22 12.03 -6.58
C GLU A 92 -16.43 10.53 -6.34
N MET A 93 -16.77 10.13 -5.11
CA MET A 93 -16.88 8.72 -4.75
C MET A 93 -17.98 8.43 -3.72
N THR A 94 -18.49 7.20 -3.76
CA THR A 94 -19.39 6.67 -2.74
C THR A 94 -18.65 6.24 -1.49
N SER A 95 -19.34 6.06 -0.39
CA SER A 95 -18.75 5.54 0.85
C SER A 95 -18.21 4.12 0.69
N PHE A 96 -18.74 3.31 -0.22
CA PHE A 96 -18.20 2.00 -0.56
C PHE A 96 -16.79 2.14 -1.15
N VAL A 97 -16.64 2.91 -2.23
CA VAL A 97 -15.35 3.14 -2.90
C VAL A 97 -14.33 3.77 -1.95
N PHE A 98 -14.77 4.70 -1.10
CA PHE A 98 -13.90 5.32 -0.10
C PHE A 98 -13.33 4.30 0.89
N ARG A 99 -14.18 3.44 1.47
CA ARG A 99 -13.73 2.40 2.41
C ARG A 99 -12.87 1.34 1.74
N GLU A 100 -13.23 0.95 0.51
CA GLU A 100 -12.42 0.03 -0.31
C GLU A 100 -11.02 0.59 -0.55
N THR A 101 -10.92 1.86 -0.95
CA THR A 101 -9.66 2.56 -1.17
C THR A 101 -8.82 2.63 0.12
N LEU A 102 -9.41 3.06 1.24
CA LEU A 102 -8.69 3.13 2.50
C LEU A 102 -8.22 1.76 2.98
N MET A 103 -9.05 0.72 2.81
CA MET A 103 -8.66 -0.64 3.18
C MET A 103 -7.56 -1.18 2.27
N SER A 104 -7.61 -0.93 0.97
CA SER A 104 -6.53 -1.31 0.05
C SER A 104 -5.22 -0.59 0.40
N HIS A 105 -5.26 0.70 0.73
CA HIS A 105 -4.08 1.43 1.23
C HIS A 105 -3.52 0.80 2.50
N LEU A 106 -4.38 0.43 3.44
CA LEU A 106 -3.97 -0.21 4.69
C LEU A 106 -3.28 -1.56 4.44
N LEU A 107 -3.80 -2.38 3.54
CA LEU A 107 -3.26 -3.69 3.21
C LEU A 107 -1.95 -3.62 2.40
N ILE A 108 -1.78 -2.60 1.58
CA ILE A 108 -0.58 -2.43 0.75
C ILE A 108 0.52 -1.71 1.53
N TYR A 109 0.20 -0.56 2.12
CA TYR A 109 1.17 0.35 2.73
C TYR A 109 1.21 0.29 4.26
N GLY A 110 0.24 -0.38 4.89
CA GLY A 110 0.12 -0.45 6.34
C GLY A 110 -0.48 0.80 6.98
N ASN A 111 -0.83 1.79 6.19
CA ASN A 111 -1.45 3.03 6.64
C ASN A 111 -2.46 3.51 5.61
N ALA A 112 -3.55 4.10 6.06
CA ALA A 112 -4.50 4.78 5.21
C ALA A 112 -4.73 6.21 5.70
N TYR A 113 -4.77 7.15 4.76
CA TYR A 113 -4.94 8.57 5.05
C TYR A 113 -6.07 9.15 4.24
N ALA A 114 -6.83 10.05 4.85
CA ALA A 114 -7.77 10.89 4.12
C ALA A 114 -7.69 12.33 4.63
N GLN A 115 -7.68 13.29 3.72
CA GLN A 115 -7.75 14.70 4.05
C GLN A 115 -9.17 15.07 4.49
N ILE A 116 -9.28 15.81 5.58
CA ILE A 116 -10.53 16.32 6.12
C ILE A 116 -10.72 17.75 5.62
N ILE A 117 -11.69 17.95 4.74
CA ILE A 117 -12.03 19.27 4.24
C ILE A 117 -13.12 19.89 5.11
N ARG A 118 -12.90 21.13 5.55
CA ARG A 118 -13.83 21.89 6.40
C ARG A 118 -14.32 23.14 5.69
N ASN A 119 -15.55 23.55 6.01
CA ASN A 119 -16.07 24.84 5.60
C ASN A 119 -15.56 25.99 6.50
N GLY A 120 -15.91 27.24 6.16
CA GLY A 120 -15.52 28.41 6.96
C GLY A 120 -16.13 28.45 8.37
N ARG A 121 -17.03 27.53 8.72
CA ARG A 121 -17.62 27.36 10.07
C ARG A 121 -16.93 26.25 10.87
N GLY A 122 -16.01 25.51 10.25
CA GLY A 122 -15.31 24.38 10.85
C GLY A 122 -16.02 23.03 10.68
N ASP A 123 -17.20 22.98 10.02
CA ASP A 123 -17.89 21.72 9.76
C ASP A 123 -17.15 20.91 8.70
N VAL A 124 -17.07 19.59 8.87
CA VAL A 124 -16.51 18.68 7.88
C VAL A 124 -17.47 18.55 6.70
N ILE A 125 -16.99 18.88 5.52
CA ILE A 125 -17.77 18.85 4.26
C ILE A 125 -17.29 17.80 3.27
N GLY A 126 -16.12 17.18 3.51
CA GLY A 126 -15.60 16.14 2.63
C GLY A 126 -14.41 15.40 3.21
N LEU A 127 -14.21 14.17 2.74
CA LEU A 127 -13.09 13.31 3.05
C LEU A 127 -12.48 12.82 1.73
N TYR A 128 -11.19 13.08 1.50
CA TYR A 128 -10.48 12.70 0.28
C TYR A 128 -9.31 11.78 0.61
N PRO A 129 -9.26 10.56 0.06
CA PRO A 129 -8.13 9.66 0.27
C PRO A 129 -6.82 10.29 -0.21
N LEU A 130 -5.76 10.13 0.58
CA LEU A 130 -4.40 10.54 0.23
C LEU A 130 -3.54 9.29 0.01
N MET A 131 -2.65 9.36 -0.98
CA MET A 131 -1.74 8.27 -1.30
C MET A 131 -0.70 8.07 -0.20
N PRO A 132 -0.62 6.88 0.43
CA PRO A 132 0.28 6.66 1.56
C PRO A 132 1.77 6.68 1.20
N ASP A 133 2.13 6.33 -0.04
CA ASP A 133 3.51 6.39 -0.56
C ASP A 133 4.05 7.82 -0.68
N LYS A 134 3.14 8.81 -0.72
CA LYS A 134 3.46 10.25 -0.75
C LYS A 134 3.37 10.90 0.64
N MET A 135 3.02 10.13 1.68
CA MET A 135 2.78 10.66 3.02
C MET A 135 3.93 10.32 3.96
N LYS A 136 4.49 11.34 4.60
CA LYS A 136 5.43 11.21 5.70
C LYS A 136 4.82 11.74 7.00
N VAL A 137 4.84 10.91 8.04
CA VAL A 137 4.42 11.31 9.39
C VAL A 137 5.64 11.82 10.12
N ASP A 138 5.58 13.04 10.66
CA ASP A 138 6.70 13.70 11.34
C ASP A 138 6.20 14.56 12.51
N ARG A 139 7.09 15.29 13.18
CA ARG A 139 6.77 16.21 14.25
C ARG A 139 7.37 17.58 13.98
N ASP A 140 6.61 18.60 14.30
CA ASP A 140 7.08 19.98 14.20
C ASP A 140 8.06 20.33 15.34
N GLU A 141 8.60 21.57 15.30
CA GLU A 141 9.51 22.08 16.34
C GLU A 141 8.90 22.09 17.75
N LYS A 142 7.57 22.14 17.84
CA LYS A 142 6.82 22.09 19.10
C LYS A 142 6.40 20.65 19.49
N ASN A 143 6.96 19.63 18.80
CA ASN A 143 6.66 18.23 19.01
C ASN A 143 5.21 17.81 18.71
N ARG A 144 4.46 18.60 17.93
CA ARG A 144 3.11 18.25 17.48
C ARG A 144 3.21 17.36 16.25
N LEU A 145 2.32 16.38 16.14
CA LEU A 145 2.22 15.48 15.00
C LEU A 145 1.83 16.28 13.75
N ILE A 146 2.59 16.11 12.68
CA ILE A 146 2.32 16.68 11.36
C ILE A 146 2.42 15.60 10.30
N TYR A 147 1.73 15.83 9.20
CA TYR A 147 1.71 14.99 8.02
C TYR A 147 2.24 15.78 6.85
N ILE A 148 3.33 15.31 6.25
CA ILE A 148 3.96 15.95 5.10
C ILE A 148 3.56 15.16 3.86
N TYR A 149 2.75 15.77 3.00
CA TYR A 149 2.29 15.16 1.76
C TYR A 149 3.08 15.70 0.57
N SER A 150 3.81 14.82 -0.10
CA SER A 150 4.57 15.18 -1.29
C SER A 150 3.64 15.28 -2.50
N ARG A 151 3.68 16.44 -3.16
CA ARG A 151 2.97 16.68 -4.43
C ARG A 151 3.72 16.10 -5.63
N TYR A 152 4.96 15.65 -5.42
CA TYR A 152 5.75 15.12 -6.52
C TYR A 152 5.03 13.96 -7.22
N ASP A 153 4.91 14.07 -8.54
CA ASP A 153 4.42 13.01 -9.40
C ASP A 153 5.41 12.88 -10.57
N GLU A 154 5.88 11.64 -10.84
CA GLU A 154 6.77 11.37 -11.97
C GLU A 154 6.11 11.74 -13.31
N ALA A 155 4.78 11.63 -13.40
CA ALA A 155 4.01 12.01 -14.58
C ALA A 155 3.86 13.55 -14.74
N ASN A 156 4.04 14.32 -13.66
CA ASN A 156 3.88 15.76 -13.64
C ASN A 156 5.02 16.46 -12.88
N PRO A 157 6.23 16.59 -13.50
CA PRO A 157 7.41 17.17 -12.84
C PRO A 157 7.20 18.62 -12.33
N ASN A 158 6.28 19.35 -12.95
CA ASN A 158 5.96 20.74 -12.58
C ASN A 158 5.33 20.86 -11.17
N LEU A 159 4.73 19.76 -10.65
CA LEU A 159 4.20 19.75 -9.28
C LEU A 159 5.29 19.76 -8.21
N LYS A 160 6.53 19.40 -8.57
CA LYS A 160 7.69 19.48 -7.67
C LYS A 160 8.01 20.92 -7.25
N GLU A 161 7.75 21.89 -8.11
CA GLU A 161 7.97 23.31 -7.83
C GLU A 161 6.97 23.87 -6.81
N GLN A 162 5.84 23.19 -6.59
CA GLN A 162 4.83 23.62 -5.63
C GLN A 162 5.15 23.22 -4.17
N GLY A 163 6.19 22.42 -3.95
CA GLY A 163 6.62 21.95 -2.63
C GLY A 163 5.67 20.96 -1.96
N ASP A 164 6.07 20.45 -0.80
CA ASP A 164 5.28 19.56 0.02
C ASP A 164 4.21 20.33 0.81
N ILE A 165 3.07 19.68 1.05
CA ILE A 165 1.99 20.22 1.90
C ILE A 165 2.18 19.69 3.31
N VAL A 166 2.21 20.58 4.29
CA VAL A 166 2.16 20.20 5.71
C VAL A 166 0.72 20.28 6.18
N LEU A 167 0.19 19.13 6.65
CA LEU A 167 -1.13 19.00 7.23
C LEU A 167 -1.02 18.73 8.73
N TYR A 168 -1.93 19.28 9.52
CA TYR A 168 -1.99 19.01 10.95
C TYR A 168 -2.87 17.80 11.27
N ALA A 169 -2.77 17.30 12.50
CA ALA A 169 -3.47 16.10 12.93
C ALA A 169 -5.00 16.20 12.86
N ASP A 170 -5.56 17.40 12.92
CA ASP A 170 -6.99 17.67 12.79
C ASP A 170 -7.47 17.78 11.33
N GLU A 171 -6.54 17.85 10.39
CA GLU A 171 -6.81 17.90 8.95
C GLU A 171 -6.67 16.53 8.26
N VAL A 172 -6.20 15.50 8.99
CA VAL A 172 -5.97 14.17 8.43
C VAL A 172 -6.67 13.09 9.24
N LEU A 173 -7.52 12.33 8.62
CA LEU A 173 -7.97 11.04 9.13
C LEU A 173 -6.88 10.01 8.84
N HIS A 174 -6.14 9.61 9.87
CA HIS A 174 -5.12 8.57 9.76
C HIS A 174 -5.62 7.27 10.40
N ILE A 175 -5.57 6.19 9.65
CA ILE A 175 -5.88 4.83 10.09
C ILE A 175 -4.59 4.03 9.99
N PRO A 176 -3.87 3.85 11.11
CA PRO A 176 -2.65 3.03 11.13
C PRO A 176 -3.02 1.55 11.19
N GLY A 177 -2.25 0.72 10.48
CA GLY A 177 -2.27 -0.71 10.63
C GLY A 177 -1.46 -1.18 11.85
N LEU A 178 -1.11 -2.46 11.86
CA LEU A 178 -0.24 -3.02 12.91
C LEU A 178 1.15 -2.37 12.83
N GLY A 179 1.58 -1.76 13.92
CA GLY A 179 2.89 -1.10 14.05
C GLY A 179 3.41 -1.23 15.48
N PHE A 180 4.69 -0.93 15.71
CA PHE A 180 5.28 -1.02 17.05
C PHE A 180 5.13 0.25 17.88
N ASP A 181 4.99 1.41 17.23
CA ASP A 181 4.90 2.71 17.91
C ASP A 181 3.45 3.21 18.07
N GLY A 182 2.48 2.51 17.48
CA GLY A 182 1.06 2.92 17.50
C GLY A 182 0.75 4.17 16.67
N LEU A 183 1.75 4.75 15.98
CA LEU A 183 1.58 5.91 15.11
C LEU A 183 1.57 5.50 13.65
N VAL A 184 2.50 4.63 13.24
CA VAL A 184 2.66 4.22 11.85
C VAL A 184 2.63 2.71 11.78
N GLY A 185 1.78 2.17 10.89
CA GLY A 185 1.68 0.75 10.62
C GLY A 185 2.74 0.30 9.62
N TYR A 186 3.15 -0.97 9.72
CA TYR A 186 4.05 -1.59 8.76
C TYR A 186 3.30 -2.07 7.52
N SER A 187 3.92 -1.92 6.35
CA SER A 187 3.38 -2.50 5.12
C SER A 187 3.33 -4.02 5.21
N PRO A 188 2.15 -4.66 5.09
CA PRO A 188 2.04 -6.12 5.02
C PRO A 188 2.82 -6.72 3.85
N ILE A 189 2.90 -6.02 2.71
CA ILE A 189 3.67 -6.43 1.54
C ILE A 189 5.17 -6.43 1.89
N ALA A 190 5.65 -5.39 2.56
CA ALA A 190 7.05 -5.33 2.99
C ALA A 190 7.41 -6.45 4.00
N LEU A 191 6.49 -6.79 4.90
CA LEU A 191 6.66 -7.92 5.82
C LEU A 191 6.70 -9.27 5.08
N ALA A 192 5.84 -9.44 4.07
CA ALA A 192 5.74 -10.68 3.29
C ALA A 192 6.70 -10.74 2.08
N LYS A 193 7.59 -9.76 1.90
CA LYS A 193 8.41 -9.59 0.68
C LYS A 193 9.21 -10.84 0.28
N ASN A 194 9.73 -11.60 1.26
CA ASN A 194 10.50 -12.80 0.98
C ASN A 194 9.61 -13.91 0.38
N ALA A 195 8.43 -14.13 0.94
CA ALA A 195 7.46 -15.09 0.42
C ALA A 195 6.97 -14.69 -0.97
N ILE A 196 6.62 -13.42 -1.16
CA ILE A 196 6.22 -12.88 -2.46
C ILE A 196 7.36 -13.00 -3.48
N GLY A 197 8.58 -12.66 -3.09
CA GLY A 197 9.76 -12.74 -3.97
C GLY A 197 10.09 -14.18 -4.39
N ILE A 198 9.93 -15.17 -3.51
CA ILE A 198 10.08 -16.59 -3.85
C ILE A 198 8.98 -17.01 -4.84
N SER A 199 7.73 -16.61 -4.60
CA SER A 199 6.60 -16.93 -5.46
C SER A 199 6.80 -16.39 -6.88
N ILE A 200 7.21 -15.12 -7.02
CA ILE A 200 7.54 -14.50 -8.32
C ILE A 200 8.67 -15.28 -9.02
N ALA A 201 9.71 -15.66 -8.28
CA ALA A 201 10.83 -16.43 -8.85
C ALA A 201 10.37 -17.83 -9.35
N CYS A 202 9.48 -18.51 -8.62
CA CYS A 202 8.89 -19.78 -9.02
C CYS A 202 8.02 -19.65 -10.28
N GLU A 203 7.21 -18.60 -10.37
CA GLU A 203 6.38 -18.32 -11.55
C GLU A 203 7.24 -18.07 -12.80
N GLU A 204 8.29 -17.25 -12.68
CA GLU A 204 9.22 -17.00 -13.79
C GLU A 204 9.98 -18.26 -14.21
N TYR A 205 10.45 -19.06 -13.25
CA TYR A 205 11.09 -20.33 -13.53
C TYR A 205 10.12 -21.28 -14.27
N GLY A 206 8.89 -21.42 -13.77
CA GLY A 206 7.86 -22.23 -14.42
C GLY A 206 7.54 -21.76 -15.84
N ALA A 207 7.35 -20.46 -16.02
CA ALA A 207 7.10 -19.87 -17.34
C ALA A 207 8.26 -20.14 -18.32
N SER A 208 9.50 -19.96 -17.88
CA SER A 208 10.69 -20.25 -18.68
C SER A 208 10.81 -21.75 -19.01
N PHE A 209 10.58 -22.62 -18.04
CA PHE A 209 10.64 -24.06 -18.22
C PHE A 209 9.61 -24.55 -19.24
N PHE A 210 8.34 -24.17 -19.08
CA PHE A 210 7.28 -24.59 -20.00
C PHE A 210 7.42 -23.94 -21.37
N GLY A 211 7.84 -22.67 -21.45
CA GLY A 211 8.11 -21.98 -22.73
C GLY A 211 9.20 -22.67 -23.54
N ASN A 212 10.28 -23.08 -22.89
CA ASN A 212 11.39 -23.76 -23.56
C ASN A 212 11.03 -25.21 -23.97
N ILE A 213 10.24 -25.93 -23.17
CA ILE A 213 9.78 -27.29 -23.52
C ILE A 213 8.90 -27.27 -24.75
N VAL A 214 7.98 -26.30 -24.87
CA VAL A 214 7.11 -26.19 -26.06
C VAL A 214 7.94 -25.93 -27.32
N LEU A 215 8.92 -25.04 -27.23
CA LEU A 215 9.83 -24.75 -28.39
C LEU A 215 10.72 -25.94 -28.74
N SER A 216 11.24 -26.68 -27.73
CA SER A 216 12.08 -27.87 -28.00
C SER A 216 11.26 -29.04 -28.62
N ARG A 217 10.01 -29.25 -28.16
CA ARG A 217 9.14 -30.27 -28.75
C ARG A 217 8.69 -29.94 -30.17
N LEU A 218 8.39 -28.66 -30.46
CA LEU A 218 8.11 -28.22 -31.83
C LEU A 218 9.34 -28.37 -32.72
N GLY A 219 10.54 -28.05 -32.27
CA GLY A 219 11.80 -28.27 -32.98
C GLY A 219 12.07 -29.75 -33.24
N PHE A 220 11.83 -30.65 -32.27
CA PHE A 220 11.98 -32.09 -32.43
C PHE A 220 10.97 -32.68 -33.41
N ALA A 221 9.70 -32.28 -33.37
CA ALA A 221 8.67 -32.70 -34.29
C ALA A 221 8.98 -32.25 -35.72
N PHE A 222 9.48 -31.03 -35.88
CA PHE A 222 9.89 -30.51 -37.21
C PHE A 222 11.08 -31.29 -37.77
N PHE A 223 12.08 -31.61 -36.96
CA PHE A 223 13.25 -32.40 -37.38
C PHE A 223 12.89 -33.84 -37.73
N GLN A 224 11.98 -34.51 -37.01
CA GLN A 224 11.50 -35.84 -37.34
C GLN A 224 10.71 -35.89 -38.66
N THR A 225 9.87 -34.87 -38.92
CA THR A 225 9.04 -34.81 -40.11
C THR A 225 9.88 -34.51 -41.37
N PHE A 226 10.89 -33.65 -41.27
CA PHE A 226 11.77 -33.33 -42.40
C PHE A 226 12.88 -34.39 -42.61
N GLY A 227 13.39 -35.01 -41.54
CA GLY A 227 14.40 -36.08 -41.63
C GLY A 227 13.86 -37.34 -42.29
N SER A 228 12.58 -37.66 -42.17
CA SER A 228 11.94 -38.81 -42.79
C SER A 228 11.64 -38.63 -44.29
N VAL A 229 11.51 -37.38 -44.77
CA VAL A 229 11.28 -37.08 -46.18
C VAL A 229 12.58 -37.21 -47.01
N GLN A 230 13.74 -36.98 -46.40
CA GLN A 230 15.03 -37.05 -47.12
C GLN A 230 15.62 -38.47 -47.21
N SER A 231 15.10 -39.44 -46.46
CA SER A 231 15.57 -40.84 -46.56
C SER A 231 14.78 -41.71 -47.54
N SER A 232 13.70 -41.19 -48.15
CA SER A 232 12.86 -41.93 -49.12
C SER A 232 13.23 -41.72 -50.60
N ASP A 233 14.19 -40.83 -50.90
CA ASP A 233 14.52 -40.47 -52.28
C ASP A 233 15.86 -41.03 -52.75
N SER A 234 16.52 -41.96 -52.04
CA SER A 234 17.80 -42.56 -52.45
C SER A 234 17.70 -44.04 -52.82
N SER A 235 16.53 -44.56 -53.23
CA SER A 235 16.37 -45.89 -53.71
C SER A 235 15.52 -45.90 -55.03
N ALA A 236 16.14 -45.55 -56.09
CA ALA A 236 15.67 -45.92 -57.43
C ALA A 236 16.89 -46.34 -58.30
N PRO A 237 16.77 -47.36 -59.13
CA PRO A 237 17.83 -48.19 -59.73
C PRO A 237 18.61 -47.48 -60.79
#